data_5a373c3862d923ece79c2c1530d6aac7
#
_entry.id   5a373c3862d923ece79c2c1530d6aac7
#
_cell.length_a   1.000
_cell.length_b   1.000
_cell.length_c   1.000
_cell.angle_alpha   90.00
_cell.angle_beta   90.00
_cell.angle_gamma   90.00
#
_symmetry.space_group_name_H-M   'P 1'
#
loop_
_entity.id
_entity.type
_entity.pdbx_description
1 polymer ?
#
loop_
_entity_poly.entity_id
_entity_poly.type
_entity_poly.pdbx_seq_one_letter_code
_entity_poly.pdbx_strand_id
1 'polypeptide(L)'
;MKNINPFLWFDNSAEEAVGLYTAVFRDSKIKATTRYNEASGNAAGMPKDSVMTISFDLFSQPFVAINGGPVFKFNPSVSFFVNCKTEKEVEVLWDKLSDGGKILMALDKYPFSEKYGWLEDKFGVSWQIIISTGRIEQKIVPDRKSVV
;
A
#
# COMPACT_ATOMS: atom_id res chain seq x y z
N MET A 1 14.10 -16.90 -5.80
CA MET A 1 14.70 -15.58 -5.50
C MET A 1 13.99 -14.96 -4.31
N LYS A 2 14.74 -14.46 -3.35
CA LYS A 2 14.13 -13.78 -2.21
C LYS A 2 13.72 -12.37 -2.63
N ASN A 3 12.46 -12.04 -2.47
CA ASN A 3 11.93 -10.73 -2.80
C ASN A 3 12.11 -9.76 -1.63
N ILE A 4 12.18 -8.47 -1.94
CA ILE A 4 12.09 -7.42 -0.93
C ILE A 4 10.64 -7.29 -0.53
N ASN A 5 10.37 -7.39 0.77
CA ASN A 5 9.03 -7.27 1.32
C ASN A 5 8.85 -5.85 1.87
N PRO A 6 7.86 -5.09 1.40
CA PRO A 6 7.56 -3.78 1.98
C PRO A 6 7.12 -3.89 3.43
N PHE A 7 7.61 -2.98 4.24
CA PHE A 7 7.26 -2.83 5.65
C PHE A 7 6.69 -1.43 5.87
N LEU A 8 5.40 -1.35 6.13
CA LEU A 8 4.65 -0.09 6.17
C LEU A 8 4.46 0.37 7.61
N TRP A 9 4.97 1.54 7.93
CA TRP A 9 4.86 2.13 9.25
C TRP A 9 3.63 3.04 9.34
N PHE A 10 2.64 2.63 10.14
CA PHE A 10 1.46 3.44 10.46
C PHE A 10 1.59 3.96 11.88
N ASP A 11 0.96 5.10 12.16
CA ASP A 11 0.84 5.59 13.54
C ASP A 11 0.00 4.60 14.38
N ASN A 12 -1.27 4.42 14.04
CA ASN A 12 -2.17 3.49 14.73
C ASN A 12 -3.30 2.99 13.83
N SER A 13 -3.11 2.97 12.53
CA SER A 13 -4.15 2.63 11.56
C SER A 13 -3.83 1.39 10.70
N ALA A 14 -2.89 0.55 11.16
CA ALA A 14 -2.49 -0.62 10.39
C ALA A 14 -3.68 -1.57 10.10
N GLU A 15 -4.54 -1.84 11.08
CA GLU A 15 -5.70 -2.72 10.89
C GLU A 15 -6.67 -2.19 9.84
N GLU A 16 -6.96 -0.89 9.91
CA GLU A 16 -7.85 -0.24 8.95
C GLU A 16 -7.25 -0.22 7.54
N ALA A 17 -5.96 0.10 7.44
CA ALA A 17 -5.24 0.13 6.17
C ALA A 17 -5.17 -1.26 5.52
N VAL A 18 -4.78 -2.28 6.27
CA VAL A 18 -4.70 -3.66 5.78
C VAL A 18 -6.09 -4.16 5.38
N GLY A 19 -7.13 -3.81 6.13
CA GLY A 19 -8.51 -4.11 5.78
C GLY A 19 -8.92 -3.51 4.43
N LEU A 20 -8.56 -2.26 4.18
CA LEU A 20 -8.80 -1.62 2.89
C LEU A 20 -8.03 -2.34 1.76
N TYR A 21 -6.73 -2.55 1.94
CA TYR A 21 -5.89 -3.12 0.88
C TYR A 21 -6.30 -4.55 0.55
N THR A 22 -6.58 -5.38 1.52
CA THR A 22 -7.01 -6.76 1.28
C THR A 22 -8.41 -6.85 0.67
N ALA A 23 -9.24 -5.84 0.85
CA ALA A 23 -10.54 -5.74 0.20
C ALA A 23 -10.46 -5.26 -1.26
N VAL A 24 -9.48 -4.40 -1.57
CA VAL A 24 -9.34 -3.76 -2.88
C VAL A 24 -8.54 -4.61 -3.85
N PHE A 25 -7.46 -5.24 -3.37
CA PHE A 25 -6.60 -6.08 -4.20
C PHE A 25 -7.04 -7.53 -4.16
N ARG A 26 -7.06 -8.19 -5.33
CA ARG A 26 -7.36 -9.63 -5.43
C ARG A 26 -6.20 -10.48 -4.92
N ASP A 27 -6.47 -11.76 -4.64
CA ASP A 27 -5.49 -12.72 -4.12
C ASP A 27 -4.75 -12.18 -2.90
N SER A 28 -5.52 -11.58 -2.00
CA SER A 28 -5.03 -10.89 -0.81
C SER A 28 -5.55 -11.57 0.43
N LYS A 29 -4.72 -11.62 1.47
CA LYS A 29 -5.13 -12.22 2.76
C LYS A 29 -4.25 -11.71 3.89
N ILE A 30 -4.83 -11.68 5.07
CA ILE A 30 -4.08 -11.49 6.32
C ILE A 30 -3.51 -12.84 6.74
N LYS A 31 -2.20 -12.89 7.03
CA LYS A 31 -1.50 -14.14 7.36
C LYS A 31 -1.26 -14.28 8.86
N ALA A 32 -0.77 -13.22 9.52
CA ALA A 32 -0.43 -13.27 10.93
C ALA A 32 -0.53 -11.88 11.55
N THR A 33 -0.87 -11.86 12.84
CA THR A 33 -0.94 -10.62 13.61
C THR A 33 -0.13 -10.82 14.89
N THR A 34 0.75 -9.85 15.20
CA THR A 34 1.44 -9.81 16.50
C THR A 34 0.91 -8.65 17.34
N ARG A 35 1.08 -8.76 18.64
CA ARG A 35 0.57 -7.75 19.58
C ARG A 35 1.67 -7.29 20.51
N TYR A 36 1.53 -6.04 20.97
CA TYR A 36 2.42 -5.51 21.98
C TYR A 36 2.24 -6.27 23.30
N ASN A 37 3.35 -6.64 23.93
CA ASN A 37 3.35 -7.04 25.33
C ASN A 37 3.60 -5.81 26.22
N GLU A 38 3.68 -6.01 27.54
CA GLU A 38 3.87 -4.90 28.45
C GLU A 38 5.19 -4.14 28.18
N ALA A 39 6.29 -4.85 28.03
CA ALA A 39 7.62 -4.27 27.80
C ALA A 39 7.70 -3.53 26.47
N SER A 40 7.28 -4.17 25.36
CA SER A 40 7.31 -3.56 24.02
C SER A 40 6.31 -2.41 23.90
N GLY A 41 5.15 -2.53 24.54
CA GLY A 41 4.15 -1.47 24.57
C GLY A 41 4.64 -0.24 25.30
N ASN A 42 5.29 -0.40 26.45
CA ASN A 42 5.88 0.71 27.19
C ASN A 42 7.00 1.39 26.39
N ALA A 43 7.84 0.62 25.71
CA ALA A 43 8.93 1.16 24.89
C ALA A 43 8.40 1.97 23.69
N ALA A 44 7.30 1.53 23.08
CA ALA A 44 6.72 2.17 21.89
C ALA A 44 5.62 3.19 22.21
N GLY A 45 5.21 3.32 23.47
CA GLY A 45 4.07 4.16 23.84
C GLY A 45 2.73 3.59 23.38
N MET A 46 2.63 2.27 23.25
CA MET A 46 1.42 1.58 22.76
C MET A 46 0.80 0.73 23.86
N PRO A 47 -0.55 0.61 23.89
CA PRO A 47 -1.21 -0.21 24.88
C PRO A 47 -0.83 -1.70 24.76
N LYS A 48 -0.69 -2.36 25.90
CA LYS A 48 -0.54 -3.83 25.97
C LYS A 48 -1.70 -4.50 25.22
N ASP A 49 -1.39 -5.56 24.47
CA ASP A 49 -2.33 -6.35 23.68
C ASP A 49 -2.90 -5.66 22.45
N SER A 50 -2.53 -4.40 22.18
CA SER A 50 -2.85 -3.76 20.91
C SER A 50 -2.04 -4.38 19.77
N VAL A 51 -2.55 -4.27 18.54
CA VAL A 51 -1.89 -4.83 17.36
C VAL A 51 -0.56 -4.13 17.12
N MET A 52 0.51 -4.90 17.02
CA MET A 52 1.84 -4.41 16.66
C MET A 52 2.08 -4.56 15.17
N THR A 53 2.11 -5.79 14.65
CA THR A 53 2.34 -6.03 13.22
C THR A 53 1.27 -6.90 12.61
N ILE A 54 1.03 -6.70 11.31
CA ILE A 54 0.16 -7.53 10.50
C ILE A 54 0.95 -7.94 9.27
N SER A 55 1.14 -9.25 9.08
CA SER A 55 1.68 -9.81 7.85
C SER A 55 0.53 -10.14 6.91
N PHE A 56 0.59 -9.69 5.67
CA PHE A 56 -0.47 -9.87 4.70
C PHE A 56 0.09 -9.98 3.30
N ASP A 57 -0.71 -10.56 2.40
CA ASP A 57 -0.38 -10.63 0.97
C ASP A 57 -1.34 -9.75 0.17
N LEU A 58 -0.80 -9.07 -0.83
CA LEU A 58 -1.56 -8.39 -1.89
C LEU A 58 -1.08 -8.99 -3.22
N PHE A 59 -2.00 -9.57 -4.01
CA PHE A 59 -1.64 -10.35 -5.21
C PHE A 59 -0.56 -11.40 -4.93
N SER A 60 -0.70 -12.11 -3.82
CA SER A 60 0.28 -13.09 -3.35
C SER A 60 1.66 -12.52 -3.03
N GLN A 61 1.81 -11.20 -2.99
CA GLN A 61 3.05 -10.53 -2.60
C GLN A 61 3.04 -10.18 -1.12
N PRO A 62 4.08 -10.57 -0.34
CA PRO A 62 4.10 -10.33 1.09
C PRO A 62 4.39 -8.87 1.45
N PHE A 63 3.63 -8.39 2.41
CA PHE A 63 3.76 -7.07 3.05
C PHE A 63 3.69 -7.24 4.55
N VAL A 64 4.25 -6.29 5.28
CA VAL A 64 4.05 -6.16 6.72
C VAL A 64 3.61 -4.73 7.03
N ALA A 65 2.63 -4.58 7.91
CA ALA A 65 2.24 -3.30 8.46
C ALA A 65 2.55 -3.28 9.96
N ILE A 66 2.99 -2.15 10.48
CA ILE A 66 3.21 -1.94 11.92
C ILE A 66 2.45 -0.71 12.40
N ASN A 67 1.89 -0.79 13.61
CA ASN A 67 1.45 0.36 14.39
C ASN A 67 2.63 0.82 15.24
N GLY A 68 3.46 1.69 14.70
CA GLY A 68 4.71 2.10 15.36
C GLY A 68 4.64 3.45 16.10
N GLY A 69 3.49 4.13 16.03
CA GLY A 69 3.33 5.44 16.62
C GLY A 69 3.68 6.59 15.65
N PRO A 70 3.67 7.84 16.13
CA PRO A 70 3.71 9.03 15.26
C PRO A 70 5.10 9.47 14.82
N VAL A 71 6.16 8.69 15.08
CA VAL A 71 7.55 9.10 14.83
C VAL A 71 7.83 9.29 13.34
N PHE A 72 7.33 8.38 12.50
CA PHE A 72 7.54 8.45 11.05
C PHE A 72 6.22 8.61 10.32
N LYS A 73 6.26 9.29 9.17
CA LYS A 73 5.11 9.49 8.29
C LYS A 73 5.46 9.07 6.87
N PHE A 74 4.45 8.56 6.15
CA PHE A 74 4.59 8.32 4.73
C PHE A 74 4.77 9.63 3.96
N ASN A 75 5.48 9.55 2.85
CA ASN A 75 5.58 10.62 1.87
C ASN A 75 5.76 10.00 0.49
N PRO A 76 5.61 10.77 -0.61
CA PRO A 76 5.67 10.22 -1.96
C PRO A 76 7.08 9.92 -2.47
N SER A 77 8.12 10.00 -1.63
CA SER A 77 9.48 9.60 -2.03
C SER A 77 9.58 8.10 -2.33
N VAL A 78 8.68 7.29 -1.77
CA VAL A 78 8.49 5.90 -2.14
C VAL A 78 7.02 5.72 -2.50
N SER A 79 6.74 5.15 -3.65
CA SER A 79 5.40 4.81 -4.10
C SER A 79 5.33 3.36 -4.55
N PHE A 80 4.12 2.79 -4.49
CA PHE A 80 3.87 1.46 -5.02
C PHE A 80 3.25 1.58 -6.39
N PHE A 81 3.91 0.99 -7.37
CA PHE A 81 3.50 1.01 -8.76
C PHE A 81 2.64 -0.21 -9.05
N VAL A 82 1.37 0.00 -9.37
CA VAL A 82 0.42 -1.08 -9.59
C VAL A 82 0.15 -1.24 -11.08
N ASN A 83 0.54 -2.40 -11.61
CA ASN A 83 0.35 -2.74 -13.01
C ASN A 83 -1.00 -3.42 -13.23
N CYS A 84 -1.89 -2.77 -13.96
CA CYS A 84 -3.24 -3.28 -14.27
C CYS A 84 -3.34 -3.72 -15.72
N LYS A 85 -4.19 -4.71 -15.99
CA LYS A 85 -4.41 -5.24 -17.33
C LYS A 85 -5.57 -4.57 -18.06
N THR A 86 -6.56 -4.06 -17.32
CA THR A 86 -7.78 -3.48 -17.90
C THR A 86 -8.06 -2.09 -17.34
N GLU A 87 -8.76 -1.28 -18.10
CA GLU A 87 -9.22 0.04 -17.63
C GLU A 87 -10.14 -0.07 -16.43
N LYS A 88 -10.99 -1.10 -16.41
CA LYS A 88 -11.90 -1.32 -15.28
C LYS A 88 -11.13 -1.58 -13.98
N GLU A 89 -10.08 -2.38 -14.04
CA GLU A 89 -9.21 -2.64 -12.88
C GLU A 89 -8.59 -1.33 -12.37
N VAL A 90 -8.06 -0.51 -13.28
CA VAL A 90 -7.51 0.80 -12.94
C VAL A 90 -8.56 1.67 -12.25
N GLU A 91 -9.76 1.76 -12.82
CA GLU A 91 -10.84 2.59 -12.27
C GLU A 91 -11.27 2.15 -10.88
N VAL A 92 -11.46 0.85 -10.67
CA VAL A 92 -11.86 0.30 -9.37
C VAL A 92 -10.81 0.58 -8.30
N LEU A 93 -9.54 0.33 -8.61
CA LEU A 93 -8.44 0.62 -7.67
C LEU A 93 -8.32 2.12 -7.39
N TRP A 94 -8.44 2.94 -8.42
CA TRP A 94 -8.37 4.39 -8.28
C TRP A 94 -9.47 4.92 -7.36
N ASP A 95 -10.72 4.51 -7.59
CA ASP A 95 -11.85 4.96 -6.80
C ASP A 95 -11.71 4.58 -5.33
N LYS A 96 -11.27 3.36 -5.05
CA LYS A 96 -11.13 2.86 -3.68
C LYS A 96 -9.94 3.48 -2.94
N LEU A 97 -8.80 3.60 -3.61
CA LEU A 97 -7.58 4.12 -2.98
C LEU A 97 -7.58 5.65 -2.87
N SER A 98 -8.21 6.36 -3.79
CA SER A 98 -8.29 7.82 -3.75
C SER A 98 -9.28 8.36 -2.72
N ASP A 99 -10.22 7.53 -2.27
CA ASP A 99 -11.26 7.95 -1.31
C ASP A 99 -10.63 8.40 0.01
N GLY A 100 -10.87 9.66 0.35
CA GLY A 100 -10.27 10.29 1.53
C GLY A 100 -8.79 10.64 1.40
N GLY A 101 -8.18 10.38 0.26
CA GLY A 101 -6.79 10.64 -0.02
C GLY A 101 -6.53 11.92 -0.79
N LYS A 102 -5.37 12.00 -1.43
CA LYS A 102 -4.92 13.16 -2.19
C LYS A 102 -4.44 12.72 -3.57
N ILE A 103 -4.91 13.39 -4.62
CA ILE A 103 -4.47 13.14 -5.99
C ILE A 103 -3.23 13.96 -6.26
N LEU A 104 -2.13 13.29 -6.67
CA LEU A 104 -0.87 13.91 -7.04
C LEU A 104 -0.79 14.13 -8.55
N MET A 105 -1.21 13.13 -9.34
CA MET A 105 -1.41 13.25 -10.79
C MET A 105 -2.75 12.63 -11.14
N ALA A 106 -3.61 13.38 -11.82
CA ALA A 106 -4.96 12.94 -12.17
C ALA A 106 -4.93 11.65 -13.01
N LEU A 107 -5.94 10.80 -12.83
CA LEU A 107 -6.11 9.62 -13.68
C LEU A 107 -6.48 10.06 -15.08
N ASP A 108 -5.59 9.87 -16.04
CA ASP A 108 -5.73 10.36 -17.40
C ASP A 108 -4.80 9.58 -18.35
N LYS A 109 -4.89 9.93 -19.63
CA LYS A 109 -3.92 9.50 -20.65
C LYS A 109 -2.67 10.35 -20.57
N TYR A 110 -1.52 9.69 -20.62
CA TYR A 110 -0.21 10.33 -20.63
C TYR A 110 0.62 9.79 -21.81
N PRO A 111 1.74 10.44 -22.19
CA PRO A 111 2.57 9.95 -23.29
C PRO A 111 3.08 8.52 -23.10
N PHE A 112 3.25 8.09 -21.86
CA PHE A 112 3.78 6.76 -21.50
C PHE A 112 2.70 5.73 -21.23
N SER A 113 1.41 6.09 -21.13
CA SER A 113 0.32 5.14 -20.86
C SER A 113 -1.04 5.68 -21.29
N GLU A 114 -1.90 4.78 -21.73
CA GLU A 114 -3.29 5.10 -22.04
C GLU A 114 -4.10 5.50 -20.80
N LYS A 115 -3.69 5.03 -19.62
CA LYS A 115 -4.36 5.36 -18.37
C LYS A 115 -3.41 5.21 -17.20
N TYR A 116 -3.16 6.30 -16.52
CA TYR A 116 -2.23 6.38 -15.39
C TYR A 116 -2.69 7.45 -14.41
N GLY A 117 -2.45 7.22 -13.14
CA GLY A 117 -2.63 8.23 -12.10
C GLY A 117 -1.75 7.95 -10.90
N TRP A 118 -1.56 8.98 -10.09
CA TRP A 118 -0.74 8.92 -8.88
C TRP A 118 -1.49 9.58 -7.73
N LEU A 119 -1.57 8.89 -6.60
CA LEU A 119 -2.30 9.36 -5.42
C LEU A 119 -1.58 8.99 -4.13
N GLU A 120 -1.93 9.69 -3.07
CA GLU A 120 -1.75 9.22 -1.70
C GLU A 120 -3.09 8.77 -1.18
N ASP A 121 -3.16 7.59 -0.55
CA ASP A 121 -4.39 7.15 0.08
C ASP A 121 -4.67 7.91 1.40
N LYS A 122 -5.80 7.63 2.03
CA LYS A 122 -6.16 8.33 3.28
C LYS A 122 -5.20 8.08 4.45
N PHE A 123 -4.32 7.07 4.33
CA PHE A 123 -3.28 6.78 5.34
C PHE A 123 -1.94 7.40 4.98
N GLY A 124 -1.82 8.02 3.80
CA GLY A 124 -0.59 8.64 3.31
C GLY A 124 0.29 7.74 2.45
N VAL A 125 -0.10 6.50 2.22
CA VAL A 125 0.65 5.60 1.33
C VAL A 125 0.47 6.04 -0.11
N SER A 126 1.58 6.08 -0.85
CA SER A 126 1.62 6.58 -2.23
C SER A 126 1.50 5.45 -3.24
N TRP A 127 0.55 5.58 -4.16
CA TRP A 127 0.22 4.59 -5.19
C TRP A 127 0.25 5.21 -6.57
N GLN A 128 0.95 4.58 -7.50
CA GLN A 128 0.88 4.88 -8.92
C GLN A 128 0.15 3.73 -9.60
N ILE A 129 -0.94 4.02 -10.30
CA ILE A 129 -1.78 3.00 -10.93
C ILE A 129 -1.71 3.20 -12.44
N ILE A 130 -1.37 2.16 -13.17
CA ILE A 130 -1.16 2.24 -14.61
C ILE A 130 -1.79 1.04 -15.31
N ILE A 131 -2.36 1.29 -16.49
CA ILE A 131 -2.67 0.21 -17.41
C ILE A 131 -1.39 -0.17 -18.17
N SER A 132 -1.03 -1.45 -18.08
CA SER A 132 0.19 -1.98 -18.69
C SER A 132 -0.15 -2.83 -19.91
N THR A 133 0.62 -2.62 -20.97
CA THR A 133 0.57 -3.46 -22.17
C THR A 133 1.64 -4.53 -22.06
N GLY A 134 1.31 -5.76 -22.50
CA GLY A 134 2.24 -6.87 -22.46
C GLY A 134 2.23 -7.64 -21.16
N ARG A 135 3.31 -8.39 -20.91
CA ARG A 135 3.41 -9.26 -19.74
C ARG A 135 3.68 -8.46 -18.46
N ILE A 136 2.89 -8.72 -17.44
CA ILE A 136 3.11 -8.18 -16.10
C ILE A 136 3.87 -9.24 -15.29
N GLU A 137 5.13 -8.96 -14.97
CA GLU A 137 5.96 -9.86 -14.18
C GLU A 137 5.70 -9.69 -12.67
N GLN A 138 5.42 -8.47 -12.25
CA GLN A 138 5.12 -8.14 -10.86
C GLN A 138 3.96 -7.14 -10.82
N LYS A 139 2.93 -7.46 -10.04
CA LYS A 139 1.72 -6.64 -9.97
C LYS A 139 1.95 -5.34 -9.21
N ILE A 140 2.58 -5.41 -8.04
CA ILE A 140 2.89 -4.24 -7.21
C ILE A 140 4.40 -4.15 -7.09
N VAL A 141 4.96 -3.02 -7.52
CA VAL A 141 6.40 -2.77 -7.51
C VAL A 141 6.69 -1.52 -6.68
N PRO A 142 7.56 -1.61 -5.68
CA PRO A 142 8.06 -0.39 -5.05
C PRO A 142 8.81 0.43 -6.09
N ASP A 143 8.32 1.60 -6.40
CA ASP A 143 8.92 2.47 -7.41
C ASP A 143 9.92 3.42 -6.77
N ARG A 144 11.11 3.43 -7.32
CA ARG A 144 12.24 4.24 -6.85
C ARG A 144 12.61 5.36 -7.81
N LYS A 145 11.87 5.49 -8.91
CA LYS A 145 12.12 6.54 -9.90
C LYS A 145 10.83 6.93 -10.60
N SER A 146 10.75 8.16 -10.97
CA SER A 146 9.61 8.67 -11.71
C SER A 146 9.52 8.03 -13.10
N VAL A 147 8.31 7.69 -13.51
CA VAL A 147 7.99 7.29 -14.89
C VAL A 147 7.71 8.48 -15.79
N VAL A 148 7.68 9.65 -15.21
CA VAL A 148 7.36 10.89 -15.91
C VAL A 148 8.61 11.60 -16.39
#